data_993688be9c5bfbdfaf0924c92b1923c6
#
_entry.id   993688be9c5bfbdfaf0924c92b1923c6
#
_cell.length_a   1.000
_cell.length_b   1.000
_cell.length_c   1.000
_cell.angle_alpha   90.00
_cell.angle_beta   90.00
_cell.angle_gamma   90.00
#
_symmetry.space_group_name_H-M   'P 1'
#
loop_
_entity.id
_entity.type
_entity.pdbx_description
1 polymer ?
#
loop_
_entity_poly.entity_id
_entity_poly.type
_entity_poly.pdbx_seq_one_letter_code
_entity_poly.pdbx_strand_id
1 'polypeptide(L)'
;MNELFSGLDVAELHLANRIVVPPMATEQADAEGNPGPATAARYGSLAATGAALVVVEHSAVSPEGRSSLQQISLATDAHIAGHAAIAAAIHAAGALCAAQISHAGSNRGEGMPARCLAPSAVENPVSHLMPEEMSTGDIASVIRAFGAAAGRVREAGYDFVEVHCAHGYLLGEFLSPLTNHRTDVYGGTPAARRRLLLEVIEEVKGVIHGDLPLMVRLGVADNPPTFQLYPGGLTLDEGVEAARALDQAGVAIIDVSAAMCGSRPPGVSGEAYFRPFAEAVSAAVHTHVICTGGITRPQTAEDIIESGTADLVGVGRALAADHAWVHKAREALRH
;
A
#
# COMPACT_ATOMS: atom_id res chain seq x y z
N MET A 1 -24.60 1.77 -18.24
CA MET A 1 -23.13 1.50 -18.47
C MET A 1 -22.64 1.04 -17.11
N ASN A 2 -21.91 -0.05 -17.02
CA ASN A 2 -21.48 -0.57 -15.70
C ASN A 2 -20.43 0.35 -15.12
N GLU A 3 -20.59 0.71 -13.85
CA GLU A 3 -19.73 1.68 -13.17
C GLU A 3 -18.28 1.19 -13.03
N LEU A 4 -18.07 -0.13 -12.91
CA LEU A 4 -16.73 -0.75 -12.89
C LEU A 4 -15.87 -0.39 -14.11
N PHE A 5 -16.52 -0.16 -15.27
CA PHE A 5 -15.86 0.16 -16.53
C PHE A 5 -15.98 1.62 -16.94
N SER A 6 -16.52 2.48 -16.05
CA SER A 6 -16.46 3.93 -16.22
C SER A 6 -15.05 4.45 -15.92
N GLY A 7 -14.64 5.54 -16.57
CA GLY A 7 -13.38 6.20 -16.27
C GLY A 7 -13.40 6.92 -14.93
N LEU A 8 -12.22 7.25 -14.40
CA LEU A 8 -12.05 8.06 -13.21
C LEU A 8 -10.86 9.01 -13.42
N ASP A 9 -11.08 10.29 -13.16
CA ASP A 9 -10.00 11.25 -13.15
C ASP A 9 -9.42 11.39 -11.74
N VAL A 10 -8.10 11.27 -11.61
CA VAL A 10 -7.35 11.45 -10.36
C VAL A 10 -6.26 12.48 -10.63
N ALA A 11 -6.39 13.67 -10.08
CA ALA A 11 -5.56 14.82 -10.47
C ALA A 11 -5.63 15.02 -12.00
N GLU A 12 -4.48 15.07 -12.68
CA GLU A 12 -4.41 15.23 -14.14
C GLU A 12 -4.40 13.90 -14.91
N LEU A 13 -4.56 12.76 -14.22
CA LEU A 13 -4.47 11.42 -14.79
C LEU A 13 -5.87 10.80 -14.99
N HIS A 14 -6.04 10.10 -16.11
CA HIS A 14 -7.29 9.40 -16.43
C HIS A 14 -7.14 7.89 -16.32
N LEU A 15 -7.86 7.27 -15.40
CA LEU A 15 -8.00 5.82 -15.28
C LEU A 15 -9.14 5.34 -16.19
N ALA A 16 -8.85 4.43 -17.12
CA ALA A 16 -9.81 3.98 -18.12
C ALA A 16 -10.94 3.08 -17.57
N ASN A 17 -10.82 2.61 -16.36
CA ASN A 17 -11.81 1.84 -15.60
C ASN A 17 -11.47 1.89 -14.10
N ARG A 18 -12.29 1.23 -13.27
CA ARG A 18 -12.17 1.24 -11.79
C ARG A 18 -11.34 0.08 -11.22
N ILE A 19 -10.64 -0.69 -12.07
CA ILE A 19 -9.93 -1.91 -11.66
C ILE A 19 -8.45 -1.61 -11.42
N VAL A 20 -7.96 -1.97 -10.24
CA VAL A 20 -6.57 -1.83 -9.82
C VAL A 20 -5.96 -3.21 -9.58
N VAL A 21 -4.76 -3.45 -10.09
CA VAL A 21 -3.90 -4.54 -9.63
C VAL A 21 -3.19 -4.07 -8.36
N PRO A 22 -3.54 -4.57 -7.16
CA PRO A 22 -2.90 -4.15 -5.92
C PRO A 22 -1.47 -4.70 -5.83
N PRO A 23 -0.61 -4.12 -4.98
CA PRO A 23 0.77 -4.56 -4.84
C PRO A 23 0.83 -5.99 -4.28
N MET A 24 1.56 -6.87 -4.99
CA MET A 24 1.73 -8.29 -4.65
C MET A 24 3.21 -8.65 -4.74
N ALA A 25 3.85 -8.91 -3.59
CA ALA A 25 5.26 -9.29 -3.52
C ALA A 25 5.60 -10.46 -4.45
N THR A 26 6.68 -10.31 -5.20
CA THR A 26 7.18 -11.34 -6.12
C THR A 26 8.34 -12.14 -5.52
N GLU A 27 9.07 -11.56 -4.59
CA GLU A 27 10.29 -12.12 -4.01
C GLU A 27 11.31 -12.51 -5.11
N GLN A 28 11.53 -11.62 -6.09
CA GLN A 28 12.34 -11.89 -7.30
C GLN A 28 13.47 -10.89 -7.51
N ALA A 29 13.78 -10.05 -6.51
CA ALA A 29 14.95 -9.18 -6.58
C ALA A 29 16.26 -9.96 -6.44
N ASP A 30 17.33 -9.38 -6.97
CA ASP A 30 18.69 -9.85 -6.66
C ASP A 30 19.08 -9.54 -5.19
N ALA A 31 20.30 -9.91 -4.81
CA ALA A 31 20.80 -9.71 -3.43
C ALA A 31 20.84 -8.21 -3.03
N GLU A 32 21.07 -7.34 -3.99
CA GLU A 32 21.12 -5.88 -3.81
C GLU A 32 19.72 -5.25 -3.80
N GLY A 33 18.68 -5.98 -4.22
CA GLY A 33 17.30 -5.51 -4.29
C GLY A 33 16.89 -4.95 -5.65
N ASN A 34 17.68 -5.21 -6.72
CA ASN A 34 17.29 -4.77 -8.05
C ASN A 34 16.23 -5.70 -8.65
N PRO A 35 15.12 -5.13 -9.21
CA PRO A 35 14.19 -5.92 -10.00
C PRO A 35 14.83 -6.34 -11.32
N GLY A 36 14.64 -7.59 -11.70
CA GLY A 36 15.16 -8.16 -12.95
C GLY A 36 14.17 -8.08 -14.12
N PRO A 37 14.60 -8.52 -15.34
CA PRO A 37 13.73 -8.58 -16.51
C PRO A 37 12.47 -9.43 -16.31
N ALA A 38 12.52 -10.47 -15.49
CA ALA A 38 11.36 -11.31 -15.16
C ALA A 38 10.31 -10.52 -14.40
N THR A 39 10.72 -9.64 -13.49
CA THR A 39 9.82 -8.74 -12.74
C THR A 39 9.13 -7.78 -13.69
N ALA A 40 9.85 -7.13 -14.59
CA ALA A 40 9.26 -6.23 -15.60
C ALA A 40 8.26 -6.96 -16.53
N ALA A 41 8.63 -8.16 -17.01
CA ALA A 41 7.74 -8.98 -17.85
C ALA A 41 6.45 -9.37 -17.11
N ARG A 42 6.54 -9.73 -15.81
CA ARG A 42 5.38 -10.03 -14.95
C ARG A 42 4.43 -8.84 -14.86
N TYR A 43 4.95 -7.64 -14.58
CA TYR A 43 4.13 -6.44 -14.45
C TYR A 43 3.51 -6.01 -15.78
N GLY A 44 4.24 -6.12 -16.89
CA GLY A 44 3.69 -5.93 -18.23
C GLY A 44 2.54 -6.90 -18.55
N SER A 45 2.68 -8.17 -18.15
CA SER A 45 1.62 -9.18 -18.29
C SER A 45 0.39 -8.88 -17.42
N LEU A 46 0.57 -8.38 -16.20
CA LEU A 46 -0.54 -7.95 -15.34
C LEU A 46 -1.24 -6.70 -15.91
N ALA A 47 -0.51 -5.75 -16.46
CA ALA A 47 -1.08 -4.58 -17.12
C ALA A 47 -1.88 -4.95 -18.38
N ALA A 48 -1.40 -5.92 -19.16
CA ALA A 48 -2.09 -6.42 -20.36
C ALA A 48 -3.45 -7.08 -20.09
N THR A 49 -3.82 -7.32 -18.83
CA THR A 49 -5.15 -7.79 -18.45
C THR A 49 -6.25 -6.75 -18.67
N GLY A 50 -5.89 -5.46 -18.80
CA GLY A 50 -6.81 -4.35 -19.02
C GLY A 50 -7.25 -3.63 -17.73
N ALA A 51 -6.62 -3.89 -16.58
CA ALA A 51 -6.76 -3.05 -15.39
C ALA A 51 -6.20 -1.65 -15.66
N ALA A 52 -6.84 -0.60 -15.14
CA ALA A 52 -6.43 0.78 -15.41
C ALA A 52 -5.17 1.20 -14.64
N LEU A 53 -4.95 0.64 -13.47
CA LEU A 53 -3.80 0.95 -12.60
C LEU A 53 -3.14 -0.34 -12.11
N VAL A 54 -1.82 -0.38 -12.18
CA VAL A 54 -1.00 -1.45 -11.61
C VAL A 54 -0.10 -0.88 -10.52
N VAL A 55 -0.30 -1.31 -9.28
CA VAL A 55 0.57 -0.94 -8.17
C VAL A 55 1.68 -1.98 -8.05
N VAL A 56 2.92 -1.54 -8.25
CA VAL A 56 4.11 -2.38 -8.11
C VAL A 56 4.36 -2.66 -6.63
N GLU A 57 4.78 -3.87 -6.33
CA GLU A 57 5.01 -4.37 -4.97
C GLU A 57 5.87 -3.45 -4.10
N HIS A 58 5.73 -3.61 -2.79
CA HIS A 58 6.43 -2.80 -1.82
C HIS A 58 7.96 -2.83 -2.00
N SER A 59 8.52 -1.66 -2.28
CA SER A 59 9.95 -1.45 -2.50
C SER A 59 10.57 -0.83 -1.25
N ALA A 60 11.65 -1.39 -0.74
CA ALA A 60 12.30 -0.92 0.48
C ALA A 60 12.93 0.46 0.28
N VAL A 61 12.66 1.41 1.19
CA VAL A 61 13.22 2.77 1.16
C VAL A 61 14.64 2.87 1.72
N SER A 62 15.07 1.84 2.47
CA SER A 62 16.41 1.75 3.07
C SER A 62 16.82 0.28 3.25
N PRO A 63 18.10 -0.03 3.43
CA PRO A 63 18.54 -1.41 3.73
C PRO A 63 17.89 -1.99 4.99
N GLU A 64 17.69 -1.18 6.04
CA GLU A 64 17.02 -1.58 7.28
C GLU A 64 15.54 -1.83 7.06
N GLY A 65 14.94 -1.19 6.06
CA GLY A 65 13.51 -1.30 5.73
C GLY A 65 13.13 -2.52 4.92
N ARG A 66 14.07 -3.38 4.51
CA ARG A 66 13.77 -4.60 3.75
C ARG A 66 13.04 -5.63 4.61
N SER A 67 11.99 -6.23 4.06
CA SER A 67 11.25 -7.33 4.69
C SER A 67 11.87 -8.70 4.43
N SER A 68 12.56 -8.87 3.28
CA SER A 68 13.23 -10.09 2.86
C SER A 68 14.46 -9.79 2.01
N LEU A 69 15.29 -10.82 1.78
CA LEU A 69 16.47 -10.71 0.91
C LEU A 69 16.11 -10.59 -0.58
N GLN A 70 14.92 -10.99 -0.97
CA GLN A 70 14.42 -10.96 -2.35
C GLN A 70 13.42 -9.81 -2.61
N GLN A 71 13.21 -8.92 -1.63
CA GLN A 71 12.38 -7.74 -1.82
C GLN A 71 13.07 -6.73 -2.74
N ILE A 72 12.32 -6.16 -3.70
CA ILE A 72 12.81 -5.05 -4.50
C ILE A 72 13.03 -3.79 -3.65
N SER A 73 13.93 -2.92 -4.10
CA SER A 73 14.38 -1.76 -3.32
C SER A 73 14.34 -0.47 -4.16
N LEU A 74 14.16 0.64 -3.46
CA LEU A 74 14.36 2.02 -3.94
C LEU A 74 15.29 2.79 -2.99
N ALA A 75 16.15 2.07 -2.23
CA ALA A 75 17.04 2.67 -1.25
C ALA A 75 18.19 3.51 -1.87
N THR A 76 18.57 3.23 -3.12
CA THR A 76 19.64 3.95 -3.83
C THR A 76 19.30 4.19 -5.29
N ASP A 77 20.03 5.09 -5.95
CA ASP A 77 19.79 5.44 -7.36
C ASP A 77 20.10 4.27 -8.32
N ALA A 78 20.90 3.29 -7.88
CA ALA A 78 21.16 2.07 -8.65
C ALA A 78 19.87 1.29 -9.00
N HIS A 79 18.81 1.42 -8.21
CA HIS A 79 17.54 0.73 -8.45
C HIS A 79 16.66 1.40 -9.52
N ILE A 80 16.91 2.67 -9.88
CA ILE A 80 16.06 3.45 -10.81
C ILE A 80 15.90 2.74 -12.15
N ALA A 81 16.98 2.24 -12.73
CA ALA A 81 16.95 1.60 -14.04
C ALA A 81 16.04 0.36 -14.08
N GLY A 82 16.07 -0.48 -13.05
CA GLY A 82 15.21 -1.65 -12.93
C GLY A 82 13.73 -1.26 -12.76
N HIS A 83 13.45 -0.24 -11.96
CA HIS A 83 12.09 0.30 -11.79
C HIS A 83 11.58 0.98 -13.06
N ALA A 84 12.41 1.71 -13.80
CA ALA A 84 12.05 2.30 -15.08
C ALA A 84 11.66 1.24 -16.11
N ALA A 85 12.33 0.09 -16.12
CA ALA A 85 11.95 -1.03 -16.98
C ALA A 85 10.57 -1.61 -16.63
N ILE A 86 10.21 -1.65 -15.34
CA ILE A 86 8.87 -2.06 -14.89
C ILE A 86 7.82 -1.05 -15.37
N ALA A 87 8.02 0.25 -15.10
CA ALA A 87 7.10 1.30 -15.51
C ALA A 87 6.88 1.29 -17.04
N ALA A 88 7.95 1.20 -17.82
CA ALA A 88 7.87 1.10 -19.28
C ALA A 88 7.09 -0.12 -19.77
N ALA A 89 7.23 -1.28 -19.10
CA ALA A 89 6.48 -2.49 -19.45
C ALA A 89 4.98 -2.36 -19.16
N ILE A 90 4.60 -1.67 -18.07
CA ILE A 90 3.20 -1.39 -17.71
C ILE A 90 2.60 -0.41 -18.72
N HIS A 91 3.29 0.71 -19.02
CA HIS A 91 2.85 1.71 -19.99
C HIS A 91 2.69 1.13 -21.41
N ALA A 92 3.61 0.26 -21.82
CA ALA A 92 3.51 -0.43 -23.13
C ALA A 92 2.24 -1.28 -23.25
N ALA A 93 1.66 -1.73 -22.16
CA ALA A 93 0.40 -2.46 -22.10
C ALA A 93 -0.84 -1.54 -21.93
N GLY A 94 -0.65 -0.22 -21.82
CA GLY A 94 -1.71 0.79 -21.79
C GLY A 94 -2.32 1.06 -20.41
N ALA A 95 -1.69 0.61 -19.33
CA ALA A 95 -2.12 0.91 -17.95
C ALA A 95 -1.24 2.01 -17.32
N LEU A 96 -1.78 2.71 -16.32
CA LEU A 96 -1.00 3.55 -15.42
C LEU A 96 -0.32 2.71 -14.34
N CYS A 97 0.76 3.23 -13.76
CA CYS A 97 1.52 2.53 -12.74
C CYS A 97 1.82 3.36 -11.49
N ALA A 98 1.76 2.71 -10.33
CA ALA A 98 2.23 3.22 -9.05
C ALA A 98 3.38 2.37 -8.53
N ALA A 99 4.36 2.97 -7.84
CA ALA A 99 5.33 2.23 -7.05
C ALA A 99 4.99 2.35 -5.57
N GLN A 100 4.83 1.21 -4.88
CA GLN A 100 4.64 1.21 -3.43
C GLN A 100 6.01 1.27 -2.73
N ILE A 101 6.24 2.28 -1.89
CA ILE A 101 7.44 2.44 -1.07
C ILE A 101 7.17 2.08 0.38
N SER A 102 8.09 1.35 1.02
CA SER A 102 7.86 0.77 2.33
C SER A 102 9.12 0.67 3.20
N HIS A 103 8.88 0.56 4.51
CA HIS A 103 9.85 0.13 5.50
C HIS A 103 9.19 -0.95 6.36
N ALA A 104 9.78 -2.15 6.40
CA ALA A 104 9.15 -3.30 7.06
C ALA A 104 9.03 -3.16 8.58
N GLY A 105 9.83 -2.30 9.20
CA GLY A 105 9.84 -2.20 10.65
C GLY A 105 10.33 -3.51 11.29
N SER A 106 9.63 -3.97 12.28
CA SER A 106 9.89 -5.27 12.91
C SER A 106 9.12 -6.44 12.25
N ASN A 107 8.17 -6.17 11.33
CA ASN A 107 7.48 -7.23 10.59
C ASN A 107 8.29 -7.66 9.36
N ARG A 108 9.40 -8.33 9.58
CA ARG A 108 10.37 -8.76 8.56
C ARG A 108 10.82 -10.21 8.79
N GLY A 109 11.51 -10.80 7.80
CA GLY A 109 12.10 -12.13 7.93
C GLY A 109 13.17 -12.18 9.02
N GLU A 110 13.28 -13.34 9.69
CA GLU A 110 14.35 -13.59 10.64
C GLU A 110 15.71 -13.61 9.94
N GLY A 111 16.77 -13.19 10.64
CA GLY A 111 18.13 -13.23 10.13
C GLY A 111 18.47 -12.16 9.09
N MET A 112 17.63 -11.17 8.88
CA MET A 112 17.97 -10.03 8.04
C MET A 112 19.19 -9.28 8.62
N PRO A 113 20.19 -8.89 7.78
CA PRO A 113 21.50 -8.42 8.26
C PRO A 113 21.49 -7.03 8.90
N ALA A 114 20.48 -6.21 8.63
CA ALA A 114 20.37 -4.85 9.16
C ALA A 114 19.64 -4.81 10.50
N ARG A 115 19.75 -3.68 11.23
CA ARG A 115 19.03 -3.45 12.49
C ARG A 115 17.52 -3.67 12.31
N CYS A 116 16.90 -4.30 13.30
CA CYS A 116 15.44 -4.45 13.36
C CYS A 116 14.89 -3.27 14.16
N LEU A 117 14.29 -2.29 13.49
CA LEU A 117 13.83 -1.03 14.09
C LEU A 117 12.32 -0.98 14.16
N ALA A 118 11.78 -0.49 15.29
CA ALA A 118 10.35 -0.29 15.50
C ALA A 118 10.09 0.92 16.41
N PRO A 119 8.83 1.36 16.58
CA PRO A 119 8.51 2.46 17.49
C PRO A 119 8.97 2.21 18.93
N SER A 120 8.89 0.98 19.39
CA SER A 120 9.32 0.57 20.74
C SER A 120 9.95 -0.81 20.75
N ALA A 121 10.77 -1.11 21.77
CA ALA A 121 11.38 -2.43 21.97
C ALA A 121 10.34 -3.42 22.56
N VAL A 122 9.37 -3.80 21.73
CA VAL A 122 8.26 -4.71 22.03
C VAL A 122 8.22 -5.79 20.97
N GLU A 123 8.03 -7.05 21.39
CA GLU A 123 7.90 -8.16 20.43
C GLU A 123 6.76 -7.90 19.44
N ASN A 124 7.06 -8.01 18.14
CA ASN A 124 6.04 -7.86 17.10
C ASN A 124 5.10 -9.06 17.15
N PRO A 125 3.77 -8.84 17.22
CA PRO A 125 2.79 -9.94 17.36
C PRO A 125 2.67 -10.84 16.13
N VAL A 126 3.27 -10.46 15.00
CA VAL A 126 3.22 -11.21 13.73
C VAL A 126 4.53 -11.94 13.45
N SER A 127 5.65 -11.22 13.46
CA SER A 127 6.98 -11.78 13.15
C SER A 127 7.65 -12.43 14.37
N HIS A 128 7.19 -12.12 15.58
CA HIS A 128 7.81 -12.53 16.86
C HIS A 128 9.26 -12.04 17.05
N LEU A 129 9.66 -11.04 16.27
CA LEU A 129 10.96 -10.40 16.45
C LEU A 129 10.91 -9.34 17.55
N MET A 130 12.01 -9.25 18.32
CA MET A 130 12.22 -8.19 19.28
C MET A 130 13.07 -7.09 18.63
N PRO A 131 12.49 -5.93 18.32
CA PRO A 131 13.20 -4.83 17.68
C PRO A 131 13.98 -3.97 18.68
N GLU A 132 14.83 -3.11 18.12
CA GLU A 132 15.38 -1.94 18.82
C GLU A 132 14.39 -0.77 18.69
N GLU A 133 14.16 -0.03 19.78
CA GLU A 133 13.38 1.21 19.74
C GLU A 133 14.12 2.27 18.91
N MET A 134 13.42 2.88 17.97
CA MET A 134 13.97 3.97 17.15
C MET A 134 14.25 5.22 18.00
N SER A 135 15.46 5.74 17.86
CA SER A 135 15.78 7.10 18.31
C SER A 135 15.08 8.14 17.40
N THR A 136 15.03 9.39 17.86
CA THR A 136 14.54 10.50 17.02
C THR A 136 15.41 10.70 15.78
N GLY A 137 16.70 10.34 15.84
CA GLY A 137 17.62 10.33 14.70
C GLY A 137 17.28 9.26 13.67
N ASP A 138 16.89 8.05 14.12
CA ASP A 138 16.42 6.97 13.24
C ASP A 138 15.11 7.39 12.56
N ILE A 139 14.17 7.99 13.29
CA ILE A 139 12.91 8.52 12.75
C ILE A 139 13.18 9.55 11.65
N ALA A 140 14.02 10.54 11.91
CA ALA A 140 14.39 11.55 10.91
C ALA A 140 15.07 10.93 9.67
N SER A 141 15.85 9.87 9.85
CA SER A 141 16.50 9.16 8.73
C SER A 141 15.48 8.40 7.88
N VAL A 142 14.49 7.76 8.50
CA VAL A 142 13.41 7.06 7.78
C VAL A 142 12.55 8.07 7.00
N ILE A 143 12.19 9.21 7.58
CA ILE A 143 11.44 10.26 6.87
C ILE A 143 12.17 10.64 5.57
N ARG A 144 13.46 10.99 5.66
CA ARG A 144 14.28 11.30 4.47
C ARG A 144 14.38 10.15 3.49
N ALA A 145 14.44 8.90 3.97
CA ALA A 145 14.52 7.72 3.10
C ALA A 145 13.24 7.56 2.26
N PHE A 146 12.06 7.80 2.84
CA PHE A 146 10.79 7.83 2.08
C PHE A 146 10.78 8.94 1.03
N GLY A 147 11.21 10.15 1.37
CA GLY A 147 11.33 11.24 0.41
C GLY A 147 12.29 10.90 -0.73
N ALA A 148 13.49 10.41 -0.42
CA ALA A 148 14.47 10.01 -1.44
C ALA A 148 13.95 8.89 -2.34
N ALA A 149 13.24 7.89 -1.78
CA ALA A 149 12.62 6.81 -2.56
C ALA A 149 11.52 7.37 -3.49
N ALA A 150 10.68 8.30 -3.02
CA ALA A 150 9.68 8.96 -3.85
C ALA A 150 10.30 9.75 -5.02
N GLY A 151 11.45 10.40 -4.80
CA GLY A 151 12.22 11.03 -5.87
C GLY A 151 12.65 10.04 -6.95
N ARG A 152 13.10 8.85 -6.54
CA ARG A 152 13.47 7.75 -7.47
C ARG A 152 12.27 7.17 -8.21
N VAL A 153 11.10 7.09 -7.54
CA VAL A 153 9.83 6.71 -8.19
C VAL A 153 9.52 7.66 -9.35
N ARG A 154 9.61 8.99 -9.10
CA ARG A 154 9.41 10.01 -10.13
C ARG A 154 10.42 9.86 -11.27
N GLU A 155 11.70 9.69 -10.96
CA GLU A 155 12.76 9.54 -11.96
C GLU A 155 12.61 8.25 -12.78
N ALA A 156 12.11 7.18 -12.19
CA ALA A 156 11.81 5.92 -12.87
C ALA A 156 10.56 5.99 -13.79
N GLY A 157 9.82 7.11 -13.78
CA GLY A 157 8.72 7.35 -14.71
C GLY A 157 7.40 6.69 -14.32
N TYR A 158 7.14 6.48 -13.03
CA TYR A 158 5.82 6.07 -12.53
C TYR A 158 4.82 7.23 -12.57
N ASP A 159 3.54 6.91 -12.62
CA ASP A 159 2.44 7.89 -12.62
C ASP A 159 2.00 8.27 -11.20
N PHE A 160 2.15 7.37 -10.24
CA PHE A 160 1.81 7.55 -8.83
C PHE A 160 2.93 7.04 -7.92
N VAL A 161 3.01 7.58 -6.70
CA VAL A 161 3.75 6.97 -5.59
C VAL A 161 2.78 6.55 -4.50
N GLU A 162 2.94 5.34 -3.97
CA GLU A 162 2.13 4.83 -2.86
C GLU A 162 2.98 4.60 -1.61
N VAL A 163 2.63 5.26 -0.51
CA VAL A 163 3.26 5.03 0.81
C VAL A 163 2.55 3.87 1.51
N HIS A 164 3.33 2.87 1.91
CA HIS A 164 2.81 1.70 2.60
C HIS A 164 2.70 1.93 4.11
N CYS A 165 1.48 2.04 4.61
CA CYS A 165 1.13 2.18 6.04
C CYS A 165 0.14 1.10 6.49
N ALA A 166 0.42 -0.18 6.17
CA ALA A 166 -0.46 -1.31 6.45
C ALA A 166 0.34 -2.57 6.87
N HIS A 167 -0.34 -3.67 7.12
CA HIS A 167 0.18 -5.03 7.29
C HIS A 167 1.23 -5.18 8.39
N GLY A 168 1.19 -4.32 9.44
CA GLY A 168 2.15 -4.37 10.54
C GLY A 168 3.56 -3.88 10.16
N TYR A 169 3.72 -3.15 9.04
CA TYR A 169 4.97 -2.50 8.67
C TYR A 169 5.18 -1.19 9.44
N LEU A 170 6.36 -0.59 9.36
CA LEU A 170 6.82 0.47 10.26
C LEU A 170 5.80 1.59 10.50
N LEU A 171 5.22 2.18 9.45
CA LEU A 171 4.26 3.28 9.62
C LEU A 171 2.98 2.79 10.29
N GLY A 172 2.54 1.56 10.02
CA GLY A 172 1.44 0.90 10.72
C GLY A 172 1.79 0.54 12.17
N GLU A 173 3.03 0.13 12.44
CA GLU A 173 3.52 -0.09 13.81
C GLU A 173 3.46 1.18 14.67
N PHE A 174 3.75 2.35 14.08
CA PHE A 174 3.60 3.62 14.77
C PHE A 174 2.14 3.94 15.09
N LEU A 175 1.18 3.57 14.22
CA LEU A 175 -0.24 3.78 14.46
C LEU A 175 -0.79 2.86 15.56
N SER A 176 -0.29 1.63 15.65
CA SER A 176 -0.81 0.60 16.56
C SER A 176 -0.33 0.79 18.00
N PRO A 177 -1.24 0.81 18.99
CA PRO A 177 -0.85 0.80 20.40
C PRO A 177 -0.23 -0.53 20.85
N LEU A 178 -0.29 -1.59 20.06
CA LEU A 178 0.35 -2.87 20.36
C LEU A 178 1.88 -2.81 20.24
N THR A 179 2.37 -1.96 19.33
CA THR A 179 3.80 -1.85 19.00
C THR A 179 4.39 -0.49 19.34
N ASN A 180 3.54 0.55 19.50
CA ASN A 180 3.96 1.89 19.86
C ASN A 180 3.65 2.23 21.31
N HIS A 181 4.62 1.99 22.20
CA HIS A 181 4.57 2.32 23.62
C HIS A 181 5.36 3.59 23.97
N ARG A 182 5.69 4.41 22.95
CA ARG A 182 6.43 5.67 23.16
C ARG A 182 5.66 6.66 24.02
N THR A 183 6.42 7.46 24.75
CA THR A 183 5.87 8.54 25.61
C THR A 183 6.28 9.94 25.11
N ASP A 184 6.99 10.00 23.97
CA ASP A 184 7.36 11.25 23.33
C ASP A 184 6.28 11.71 22.32
N VAL A 185 6.62 12.66 21.45
CA VAL A 185 5.71 13.24 20.46
C VAL A 185 5.18 12.27 19.40
N TYR A 186 5.73 11.05 19.34
CA TYR A 186 5.33 9.99 18.40
C TYR A 186 4.48 8.89 19.02
N GLY A 187 4.11 8.98 20.32
CA GLY A 187 3.36 7.94 21.02
C GLY A 187 2.30 8.44 21.99
N GLY A 188 1.67 7.53 22.70
CA GLY A 188 0.61 7.82 23.67
C GLY A 188 -0.75 8.02 23.03
N THR A 189 -1.06 9.20 22.50
CA THR A 189 -2.37 9.47 21.89
C THR A 189 -2.46 9.04 20.42
N PRO A 190 -3.66 8.74 19.88
CA PRO A 190 -3.82 8.43 18.46
C PRO A 190 -3.25 9.53 17.53
N ALA A 191 -3.38 10.80 17.92
CA ALA A 191 -2.81 11.92 17.16
C ALA A 191 -1.27 11.89 17.15
N ALA A 192 -0.63 11.57 18.27
CA ALA A 192 0.82 11.44 18.34
C ALA A 192 1.32 10.20 17.59
N ARG A 193 0.62 9.06 17.66
CA ARG A 193 0.98 7.85 16.93
C ARG A 193 0.95 8.03 15.40
N ARG A 194 0.04 8.85 14.85
CA ARG A 194 0.00 9.11 13.40
C ARG A 194 0.99 10.19 12.91
N ARG A 195 1.72 10.84 13.83
CA ARG A 195 2.66 11.92 13.50
C ARG A 195 3.71 11.50 12.46
N LEU A 196 4.35 10.34 12.64
CA LEU A 196 5.35 9.86 11.69
C LEU A 196 4.80 9.71 10.28
N LEU A 197 3.59 9.14 10.15
CA LEU A 197 2.92 9.01 8.85
C LEU A 197 2.76 10.37 8.18
N LEU A 198 2.26 11.37 8.89
CA LEU A 198 2.06 12.71 8.33
C LEU A 198 3.37 13.41 7.98
N GLU A 199 4.42 13.26 8.78
CA GLU A 199 5.76 13.80 8.46
C GLU A 199 6.37 13.12 7.23
N VAL A 200 6.15 11.82 7.04
CA VAL A 200 6.54 11.10 5.79
C VAL A 200 5.74 11.62 4.60
N ILE A 201 4.44 11.85 4.72
CA ILE A 201 3.61 12.41 3.66
C ILE A 201 4.10 13.81 3.24
N GLU A 202 4.40 14.68 4.20
CA GLU A 202 4.93 16.02 3.92
C GLU A 202 6.30 15.97 3.22
N GLU A 203 7.21 15.11 3.69
CA GLU A 203 8.52 14.91 3.06
C GLU A 203 8.39 14.40 1.62
N VAL A 204 7.56 13.37 1.39
CA VAL A 204 7.30 12.83 0.04
C VAL A 204 6.74 13.92 -0.86
N LYS A 205 5.72 14.67 -0.42
CA LYS A 205 5.14 15.79 -1.19
C LYS A 205 6.18 16.87 -1.52
N GLY A 206 7.05 17.18 -0.55
CA GLY A 206 8.14 18.15 -0.73
C GLY A 206 9.13 17.74 -1.82
N VAL A 207 9.34 16.42 -2.03
CA VAL A 207 10.26 15.90 -3.04
C VAL A 207 9.61 15.74 -4.42
N ILE A 208 8.35 15.27 -4.48
CA ILE A 208 7.66 15.06 -5.76
C ILE A 208 7.09 16.36 -6.35
N HIS A 209 7.01 17.43 -5.59
CA HIS A 209 6.58 18.78 -6.03
C HIS A 209 5.24 18.81 -6.79
N GLY A 210 4.35 17.84 -6.56
CA GLY A 210 3.07 17.71 -7.26
C GLY A 210 3.14 17.04 -8.63
N ASP A 211 4.33 16.60 -9.09
CA ASP A 211 4.50 15.91 -10.36
C ASP A 211 3.80 14.53 -10.38
N LEU A 212 3.62 13.92 -9.21
CA LEU A 212 2.92 12.63 -9.03
C LEU A 212 1.79 12.76 -7.99
N PRO A 213 0.58 12.28 -8.26
CA PRO A 213 -0.41 12.07 -7.21
C PRO A 213 0.08 11.05 -6.18
N LEU A 214 -0.13 11.38 -4.89
CA LEU A 214 0.28 10.55 -3.76
C LEU A 214 -0.85 9.61 -3.34
N MET A 215 -0.53 8.33 -3.23
CA MET A 215 -1.40 7.29 -2.68
C MET A 215 -0.89 6.84 -1.32
N VAL A 216 -1.77 6.35 -0.47
CA VAL A 216 -1.41 5.69 0.80
C VAL A 216 -2.17 4.39 0.93
N ARG A 217 -1.44 3.27 1.10
CA ARG A 217 -2.07 2.03 1.55
C ARG A 217 -2.17 2.05 3.06
N LEU A 218 -3.40 2.21 3.56
CA LEU A 218 -3.70 2.39 4.98
C LEU A 218 -4.29 1.12 5.59
N GLY A 219 -3.61 0.60 6.62
CA GLY A 219 -4.18 -0.40 7.53
C GLY A 219 -5.06 0.30 8.56
N VAL A 220 -6.37 0.22 8.40
CA VAL A 220 -7.31 1.01 9.22
C VAL A 220 -7.65 0.37 10.57
N ALA A 221 -7.35 -0.92 10.77
CA ALA A 221 -7.53 -1.60 12.05
C ALA A 221 -6.56 -2.78 12.18
N ASP A 222 -6.15 -3.10 13.42
CA ASP A 222 -5.33 -4.27 13.70
C ASP A 222 -6.12 -5.57 13.64
N ASN A 223 -7.43 -5.49 13.83
CA ASN A 223 -8.33 -6.63 13.79
C ASN A 223 -9.09 -6.71 12.46
N PRO A 224 -9.45 -7.91 11.97
CA PRO A 224 -10.38 -8.03 10.86
C PRO A 224 -11.78 -7.52 11.25
N PRO A 225 -12.64 -7.19 10.25
CA PRO A 225 -13.94 -6.58 10.54
C PRO A 225 -14.89 -7.42 11.40
N THR A 226 -14.69 -8.73 11.44
CA THR A 226 -15.69 -9.68 11.95
C THR A 226 -15.34 -10.31 13.30
N PHE A 227 -14.10 -10.18 13.77
CA PHE A 227 -13.66 -10.74 15.07
C PHE A 227 -12.39 -10.06 15.59
N GLN A 228 -12.08 -10.30 16.87
CA GLN A 228 -10.90 -9.75 17.53
C GLN A 228 -9.75 -10.75 17.52
N LEU A 229 -8.67 -10.41 16.75
CA LEU A 229 -7.44 -11.19 16.70
C LEU A 229 -6.34 -10.58 17.59
N TYR A 230 -6.30 -9.25 17.65
CA TYR A 230 -5.34 -8.44 18.39
C TYR A 230 -6.07 -7.49 19.36
N PRO A 231 -6.46 -7.95 20.57
CA PRO A 231 -7.13 -7.11 21.55
C PRO A 231 -6.28 -5.90 21.97
N GLY A 232 -6.90 -4.73 22.05
CA GLY A 232 -6.21 -3.49 22.41
C GLY A 232 -5.40 -2.85 21.27
N GLY A 233 -5.48 -3.39 20.05
CA GLY A 233 -4.83 -2.82 18.87
C GLY A 233 -5.55 -1.59 18.31
N LEU A 234 -5.02 -1.09 17.19
CA LEU A 234 -5.61 0.02 16.42
C LEU A 234 -7.07 -0.27 16.10
N THR A 235 -7.95 0.62 16.50
CA THR A 235 -9.39 0.53 16.24
C THR A 235 -9.74 1.11 14.87
N LEU A 236 -10.90 0.70 14.32
CA LEU A 236 -11.41 1.27 13.06
C LEU A 236 -11.61 2.78 13.16
N ASP A 237 -12.13 3.28 14.29
CA ASP A 237 -12.33 4.73 14.49
C ASP A 237 -11.00 5.50 14.42
N GLU A 238 -9.94 4.99 15.05
CA GLU A 238 -8.60 5.59 14.97
C GLU A 238 -8.03 5.53 13.55
N GLY A 239 -8.28 4.45 12.80
CA GLY A 239 -7.90 4.32 11.39
C GLY A 239 -8.67 5.28 10.48
N VAL A 240 -9.95 5.48 10.72
CA VAL A 240 -10.76 6.49 10.01
C VAL A 240 -10.24 7.90 10.30
N GLU A 241 -9.85 8.20 11.55
CA GLU A 241 -9.22 9.49 11.87
C GLU A 241 -7.85 9.67 11.19
N ALA A 242 -7.10 8.57 10.99
CA ALA A 242 -5.88 8.62 10.19
C ALA A 242 -6.20 8.89 8.69
N ALA A 243 -7.24 8.27 8.15
CA ALA A 243 -7.71 8.53 6.79
C ALA A 243 -8.14 9.98 6.58
N ARG A 244 -8.89 10.59 7.54
CA ARG A 244 -9.24 12.03 7.53
C ARG A 244 -8.00 12.93 7.49
N ALA A 245 -6.98 12.58 8.28
CA ALA A 245 -5.74 13.36 8.29
C ALA A 245 -4.97 13.25 6.97
N LEU A 246 -5.01 12.11 6.29
CA LEU A 246 -4.45 11.92 4.94
C LEU A 246 -5.22 12.71 3.87
N ASP A 247 -6.56 12.71 3.92
CA ASP A 247 -7.42 13.52 3.05
C ASP A 247 -7.07 15.01 3.20
N GLN A 248 -6.99 15.51 4.44
CA GLN A 248 -6.58 16.88 4.73
C GLN A 248 -5.14 17.19 4.27
N ALA A 249 -4.26 16.20 4.28
CA ALA A 249 -2.90 16.33 3.77
C ALA A 249 -2.84 16.30 2.22
N GLY A 250 -3.96 16.09 1.53
CA GLY A 250 -4.04 16.10 0.06
C GLY A 250 -3.54 14.81 -0.58
N VAL A 251 -3.69 13.67 0.09
CA VAL A 251 -3.49 12.34 -0.52
C VAL A 251 -4.58 12.13 -1.56
N ALA A 252 -4.21 11.67 -2.76
CA ALA A 252 -5.14 11.52 -3.88
C ALA A 252 -5.95 10.22 -3.81
N ILE A 253 -5.37 9.14 -3.28
CA ILE A 253 -6.03 7.84 -3.15
C ILE A 253 -5.64 7.18 -1.82
N ILE A 254 -6.62 6.62 -1.11
CA ILE A 254 -6.41 5.75 0.05
C ILE A 254 -6.75 4.30 -0.35
N ASP A 255 -5.72 3.43 -0.44
CA ASP A 255 -5.89 1.97 -0.63
C ASP A 255 -6.15 1.32 0.73
N VAL A 256 -7.40 0.94 0.98
CA VAL A 256 -7.84 0.41 2.28
C VAL A 256 -7.44 -1.04 2.45
N SER A 257 -6.77 -1.32 3.56
CA SER A 257 -6.37 -2.65 3.99
C SER A 257 -6.48 -2.80 5.51
N ALA A 258 -5.97 -3.92 6.05
CA ALA A 258 -5.81 -4.07 7.48
C ALA A 258 -4.37 -3.75 7.93
N ALA A 259 -4.24 -3.43 9.21
CA ALA A 259 -2.95 -3.17 9.85
C ALA A 259 -2.30 -4.49 10.31
N MET A 260 -2.25 -4.79 11.60
CA MET A 260 -1.51 -5.94 12.13
C MET A 260 -1.99 -7.29 11.60
N CYS A 261 -3.29 -7.46 11.35
CA CYS A 261 -3.83 -8.73 10.84
C CYS A 261 -3.52 -8.99 9.34
N GLY A 262 -2.85 -8.06 8.66
CA GLY A 262 -2.31 -8.25 7.31
C GLY A 262 -3.35 -8.23 6.18
N SER A 263 -2.88 -8.42 4.96
CA SER A 263 -3.72 -8.40 3.75
C SER A 263 -4.65 -9.60 3.59
N ARG A 264 -4.42 -10.66 4.35
CA ARG A 264 -5.26 -11.87 4.41
C ARG A 264 -5.34 -12.34 5.86
N PRO A 265 -6.23 -11.74 6.66
CA PRO A 265 -6.32 -12.11 8.07
C PRO A 265 -6.63 -13.60 8.26
N PRO A 266 -5.98 -14.27 9.21
CA PRO A 266 -6.31 -15.65 9.56
C PRO A 266 -7.80 -15.80 9.89
N GLY A 267 -8.45 -16.85 9.37
CA GLY A 267 -9.87 -17.13 9.62
C GLY A 267 -10.86 -16.28 8.80
N VAL A 268 -10.40 -15.29 8.04
CA VAL A 268 -11.25 -14.53 7.12
C VAL A 268 -11.39 -15.27 5.78
N SER A 269 -12.61 -15.39 5.30
CA SER A 269 -12.96 -16.00 4.01
C SER A 269 -14.05 -15.20 3.31
N GLY A 270 -14.24 -15.47 2.01
CA GLY A 270 -15.28 -14.83 1.19
C GLY A 270 -14.77 -13.66 0.37
N GLU A 271 -15.71 -12.92 -0.20
CA GLU A 271 -15.51 -11.80 -1.12
C GLU A 271 -15.43 -10.47 -0.35
N ALA A 272 -14.58 -9.59 -0.81
CA ALA A 272 -14.50 -8.20 -0.36
C ALA A 272 -14.47 -8.05 1.18
N TYR A 273 -13.67 -8.87 1.87
CA TYR A 273 -13.67 -8.94 3.34
C TYR A 273 -13.24 -7.62 4.02
N PHE A 274 -12.63 -6.68 3.29
CA PHE A 274 -12.35 -5.32 3.79
C PHE A 274 -13.40 -4.28 3.37
N ARG A 275 -14.52 -4.71 2.74
CA ARG A 275 -15.61 -3.81 2.39
C ARG A 275 -16.10 -2.95 3.55
N PRO A 276 -16.29 -3.47 4.79
CA PRO A 276 -16.70 -2.65 5.92
C PRO A 276 -15.69 -1.54 6.28
N PHE A 277 -14.41 -1.79 6.06
CA PHE A 277 -13.34 -0.81 6.26
C PHE A 277 -13.39 0.28 5.19
N ALA A 278 -13.50 -0.11 3.91
CA ALA A 278 -13.60 0.82 2.80
C ALA A 278 -14.85 1.72 2.94
N GLU A 279 -15.98 1.14 3.32
CA GLU A 279 -17.24 1.88 3.55
C GLU A 279 -17.09 2.93 4.67
N ALA A 280 -16.44 2.58 5.79
CA ALA A 280 -16.21 3.51 6.89
C ALA A 280 -15.24 4.64 6.50
N VAL A 281 -14.19 4.34 5.71
CA VAL A 281 -13.25 5.34 5.22
C VAL A 281 -13.91 6.23 4.19
N SER A 282 -14.59 5.68 3.18
CA SER A 282 -15.27 6.43 2.11
C SER A 282 -16.30 7.42 2.66
N ALA A 283 -17.05 7.01 3.70
CA ALA A 283 -17.99 7.90 4.38
C ALA A 283 -17.33 9.07 5.14
N ALA A 284 -16.02 9.03 5.30
CA ALA A 284 -15.29 9.95 6.16
C ALA A 284 -14.33 10.91 5.42
N VAL A 285 -14.02 10.64 4.14
CA VAL A 285 -13.03 11.38 3.35
C VAL A 285 -13.63 11.85 2.02
N HIS A 286 -12.93 12.76 1.33
CA HIS A 286 -13.28 13.23 -0.01
C HIS A 286 -12.33 12.66 -1.08
N THR A 287 -11.18 12.19 -0.67
CA THR A 287 -10.19 11.55 -1.53
C THR A 287 -10.70 10.20 -2.02
N HIS A 288 -10.19 9.72 -3.16
CA HIS A 288 -10.62 8.43 -3.71
C HIS A 288 -10.20 7.26 -2.84
N VAL A 289 -11.04 6.22 -2.81
CA VAL A 289 -10.83 5.02 -1.99
C VAL A 289 -10.73 3.79 -2.87
N ILE A 290 -9.74 2.92 -2.61
CA ILE A 290 -9.65 1.58 -3.19
C ILE A 290 -10.16 0.58 -2.15
N CYS A 291 -11.14 -0.26 -2.52
CA CYS A 291 -11.54 -1.42 -1.75
C CYS A 291 -10.81 -2.67 -2.24
N THR A 292 -10.15 -3.39 -1.34
CA THR A 292 -9.48 -4.66 -1.62
C THR A 292 -10.05 -5.80 -0.76
N GLY A 293 -9.48 -7.00 -0.88
CA GLY A 293 -9.76 -8.10 0.06
C GLY A 293 -10.57 -9.25 -0.52
N GLY A 294 -9.95 -10.12 -1.33
CA GLY A 294 -10.54 -11.37 -1.79
C GLY A 294 -11.60 -11.23 -2.88
N ILE A 295 -11.61 -10.12 -3.61
CA ILE A 295 -12.54 -9.90 -4.73
C ILE A 295 -12.17 -10.84 -5.88
N THR A 296 -13.11 -11.70 -6.28
CA THR A 296 -12.93 -12.68 -7.36
C THR A 296 -14.05 -12.61 -8.39
N ARG A 297 -15.28 -12.23 -7.99
CA ARG A 297 -16.43 -12.15 -8.88
C ARG A 297 -16.61 -10.74 -9.45
N PRO A 298 -16.87 -10.60 -10.76
CA PRO A 298 -17.16 -9.31 -11.38
C PRO A 298 -18.31 -8.56 -10.73
N GLN A 299 -19.38 -9.28 -10.35
CA GLN A 299 -20.53 -8.66 -9.70
C GLN A 299 -20.19 -8.03 -8.36
N THR A 300 -19.34 -8.70 -7.54
CA THR A 300 -18.87 -8.11 -6.28
C THR A 300 -18.08 -6.82 -6.51
N ALA A 301 -17.27 -6.76 -7.56
CA ALA A 301 -16.53 -5.54 -7.93
C ALA A 301 -17.48 -4.42 -8.38
N GLU A 302 -18.48 -4.72 -9.21
CA GLU A 302 -19.51 -3.76 -9.66
C GLU A 302 -20.31 -3.24 -8.46
N ASP A 303 -20.80 -4.13 -7.59
CA ASP A 303 -21.61 -3.77 -6.40
C ASP A 303 -20.87 -2.79 -5.46
N ILE A 304 -19.55 -2.91 -5.35
CA ILE A 304 -18.73 -2.00 -4.54
C ILE A 304 -18.71 -0.60 -5.13
N ILE A 305 -18.53 -0.48 -6.45
CA ILE A 305 -18.49 0.82 -7.14
C ILE A 305 -19.89 1.43 -7.20
N GLU A 306 -20.90 0.67 -7.63
CA GLU A 306 -22.28 1.13 -7.78
C GLU A 306 -22.89 1.60 -6.46
N SER A 307 -22.56 0.94 -5.34
CA SER A 307 -23.01 1.35 -4.01
C SER A 307 -22.28 2.57 -3.43
N GLY A 308 -21.21 3.05 -4.08
CA GLY A 308 -20.37 4.12 -3.53
C GLY A 308 -19.54 3.69 -2.32
N THR A 309 -19.38 2.39 -2.10
CA THR A 309 -18.48 1.87 -1.03
C THR A 309 -17.02 2.26 -1.27
N ALA A 310 -16.61 2.32 -2.52
CA ALA A 310 -15.29 2.80 -2.94
C ALA A 310 -15.34 3.29 -4.39
N ASP A 311 -14.34 4.07 -4.81
CA ASP A 311 -14.18 4.57 -6.18
C ASP A 311 -13.47 3.56 -7.08
N LEU A 312 -12.64 2.69 -6.50
CA LEU A 312 -11.79 1.73 -7.18
C LEU A 312 -11.81 0.38 -6.46
N VAL A 313 -11.57 -0.70 -7.18
CA VAL A 313 -11.46 -2.06 -6.62
C VAL A 313 -10.12 -2.69 -6.92
N GLY A 314 -9.48 -3.25 -5.90
CA GLY A 314 -8.23 -3.98 -6.00
C GLY A 314 -8.46 -5.47 -6.25
N VAL A 315 -8.23 -5.93 -7.49
CA VAL A 315 -8.34 -7.33 -7.89
C VAL A 315 -6.94 -7.92 -8.08
N GLY A 316 -6.46 -8.63 -7.06
CA GLY A 316 -5.09 -9.17 -7.07
C GLY A 316 -5.02 -10.62 -7.54
N ARG A 317 -5.16 -11.55 -6.62
CA ARG A 317 -4.97 -13.00 -6.85
C ARG A 317 -5.85 -13.56 -7.97
N ALA A 318 -7.09 -13.11 -8.09
CA ALA A 318 -8.00 -13.55 -9.16
C ALA A 318 -7.46 -13.15 -10.53
N LEU A 319 -7.01 -11.91 -10.69
CA LEU A 319 -6.47 -11.38 -11.92
C LEU A 319 -5.11 -12.02 -12.26
N ALA A 320 -4.26 -12.26 -11.26
CA ALA A 320 -2.98 -12.96 -11.47
C ALA A 320 -3.15 -14.44 -11.85
N ALA A 321 -4.24 -15.08 -11.40
CA ALA A 321 -4.57 -16.46 -11.75
C ALA A 321 -5.28 -16.58 -13.12
N ASP A 322 -6.04 -15.57 -13.51
CA ASP A 322 -6.79 -15.53 -14.76
C ASP A 322 -6.63 -14.15 -15.43
N HIS A 323 -5.69 -14.04 -16.34
CA HIS A 323 -5.42 -12.81 -17.08
C HIS A 323 -6.59 -12.35 -17.99
N ALA A 324 -7.57 -13.21 -18.25
CA ALA A 324 -8.80 -12.82 -18.93
C ALA A 324 -9.89 -12.27 -18.00
N TRP A 325 -9.62 -12.11 -16.69
CA TRP A 325 -10.62 -11.72 -15.70
C TRP A 325 -11.34 -10.41 -16.07
N VAL A 326 -10.61 -9.37 -16.48
CA VAL A 326 -11.20 -8.08 -16.87
C VAL A 326 -12.10 -8.22 -18.11
N HIS A 327 -11.66 -9.00 -19.09
CA HIS A 327 -12.45 -9.28 -20.29
C HIS A 327 -13.75 -10.03 -19.93
N LYS A 328 -13.65 -11.11 -19.16
CA LYS A 328 -14.81 -11.88 -18.68
C LYS A 328 -15.76 -11.04 -17.82
N ALA A 329 -15.20 -10.13 -16.99
CA ALA A 329 -16.00 -9.21 -16.21
C ALA A 329 -16.82 -8.27 -17.11
N ARG A 330 -16.19 -7.72 -18.14
CA ARG A 330 -16.86 -6.85 -19.13
C ARG A 330 -17.99 -7.58 -19.88
N GLU A 331 -17.80 -8.87 -20.18
CA GLU A 331 -18.84 -9.69 -20.82
C GLU A 331 -19.98 -10.02 -19.85
N ALA A 332 -19.66 -10.48 -18.63
CA ALA A 332 -20.64 -10.88 -17.63
C ALA A 332 -21.55 -9.74 -17.16
N LEU A 333 -21.02 -8.51 -17.12
CA LEU A 333 -21.76 -7.33 -16.66
C LEU A 333 -22.49 -6.57 -17.81
N ARG A 334 -22.47 -7.05 -19.05
CA ARG A 334 -23.20 -6.41 -20.17
C ARG A 334 -24.73 -6.64 -20.15
N HIS A 335 -25.20 -7.48 -19.25
CA HIS A 335 -26.60 -7.87 -19.10
C HIS A 335 -27.19 -7.36 -17.79
#